data_560f22fc6341e8a95e820263f276a8dc
#
_entry.id   560f22fc6341e8a95e820263f276a8dc
#
_cell.length_a   1.000
_cell.length_b   1.000
_cell.length_c   1.000
_cell.angle_alpha   90.00
_cell.angle_beta   90.00
_cell.angle_gamma   90.00
#
_symmetry.space_group_name_H-M   'P 1'
#
loop_
_entity.id
_entity.type
_entity.pdbx_description
1 polymer ?
#
loop_
_entity_poly.entity_id
_entity_poly.type
_entity_poly.pdbx_seq_one_letter_code
_entity_poly.pdbx_strand_id
1 'polypeptide(L)'
;MQFIRQCFGMSKKVPQRIVDPHHHFYTPSVEAGPGGHSGFLRKLGAPDYPPEDYVKDKGSLNIVKSVHVEALPDDGVAEAAWVASLVKAGKAPTVKAIVGKVDLAAPDAAQKLEALVKTSDLVKGVRYIIDYDGPFGEDNGTHPEVSRHGKDYLRGPEASDFERGFALLKKHGLSYDLQCAPAQLPAAAALLARCGVLQSSRRWRRGWAESSEHAVAATYGA
;
A
#
# COMPACT_ATOMS: atom_id res chain seq x y z
N MET A 1 11.90 35.57 6.91
CA MET A 1 12.17 34.11 6.77
C MET A 1 13.63 33.68 6.97
N GLN A 2 14.56 34.61 7.14
CA GLN A 2 16.00 34.30 7.34
C GLN A 2 16.37 34.03 8.82
N PHE A 3 15.57 34.47 9.77
CA PHE A 3 15.86 34.36 11.21
C PHE A 3 15.61 32.96 11.81
N ILE A 4 14.74 32.15 11.22
CA ILE A 4 14.43 30.78 11.73
C ILE A 4 15.54 29.78 11.35
N ARG A 5 16.36 30.08 10.35
CA ARG A 5 17.45 29.19 9.90
C ARG A 5 18.67 29.17 10.84
N GLN A 6 18.80 30.15 11.72
CA GLN A 6 19.97 30.27 12.60
C GLN A 6 19.79 29.59 13.97
N CYS A 7 18.56 29.30 14.41
CA CYS A 7 18.31 28.75 15.75
C CYS A 7 18.48 27.24 15.90
N PHE A 8 18.51 26.49 14.80
CA PHE A 8 18.77 25.05 14.84
C PHE A 8 19.93 24.77 13.89
N GLY A 9 21.14 24.67 14.44
CA GLY A 9 22.38 24.27 13.72
C GLY A 9 22.31 22.84 13.13
N MET A 10 21.21 22.45 12.56
CA MET A 10 21.03 21.20 11.83
C MET A 10 21.61 21.37 10.43
N SER A 11 22.88 21.01 10.27
CA SER A 11 23.40 20.66 8.94
C SER A 11 22.43 19.63 8.34
N LYS A 12 21.63 20.02 7.35
CA LYS A 12 20.76 19.11 6.61
C LYS A 12 21.64 18.18 5.76
N LYS A 13 22.30 17.23 6.38
CA LYS A 13 22.83 16.08 5.64
C LYS A 13 21.61 15.30 5.16
N VAL A 14 21.25 15.46 3.88
CA VAL A 14 20.29 14.56 3.21
C VAL A 14 20.83 13.15 3.40
N PRO A 15 20.04 12.17 3.88
CA PRO A 15 20.51 10.80 4.03
C PRO A 15 21.12 10.32 2.72
N GLN A 16 22.29 9.66 2.79
CA GLN A 16 22.99 9.22 1.57
C GLN A 16 22.18 8.22 0.76
N ARG A 17 21.31 7.44 1.44
CA ARG A 17 20.44 6.45 0.80
C ARG A 17 19.10 6.40 1.51
N ILE A 18 18.01 6.56 0.76
CA ILE A 18 16.64 6.55 1.27
C ILE A 18 15.91 5.36 0.64
N VAL A 19 15.13 4.65 1.45
CA VAL A 19 14.11 3.74 0.99
C VAL A 19 12.77 4.39 1.25
N ASP A 20 11.98 4.59 0.20
CA ASP A 20 10.60 5.05 0.31
C ASP A 20 9.69 3.83 0.45
N PRO A 21 9.10 3.57 1.63
CA PRO A 21 8.31 2.37 1.86
C PRO A 21 6.88 2.45 1.30
N HIS A 22 6.44 3.62 0.82
CA HIS A 22 5.04 3.82 0.45
C HIS A 22 4.86 5.01 -0.49
N HIS A 23 4.65 4.73 -1.76
CA HIS A 23 4.20 5.72 -2.75
C HIS A 23 3.16 5.09 -3.67
N HIS A 24 2.52 5.93 -4.47
CA HIS A 24 1.50 5.54 -5.43
C HIS A 24 1.85 6.08 -6.81
N PHE A 25 1.49 5.33 -7.86
CA PHE A 25 1.33 5.85 -9.21
C PHE A 25 -0.13 5.65 -9.62
N TYR A 26 -0.72 6.61 -10.30
CA TYR A 26 -2.10 6.53 -10.76
C TYR A 26 -2.37 7.47 -11.92
N THR A 27 -3.35 7.13 -12.76
CA THR A 27 -3.71 7.87 -13.97
C THR A 27 -5.23 7.93 -14.13
N PRO A 28 -5.97 8.65 -13.25
CA PRO A 28 -7.43 8.71 -13.29
C PRO A 28 -7.97 9.46 -14.51
N SER A 29 -7.17 10.26 -15.19
CA SER A 29 -7.60 10.98 -16.40
C SER A 29 -7.87 10.05 -17.59
N VAL A 30 -7.21 8.88 -17.59
CA VAL A 30 -7.30 7.91 -18.69
C VAL A 30 -8.43 6.93 -18.37
N GLU A 31 -9.56 7.04 -19.09
CA GLU A 31 -10.68 6.11 -18.98
C GLU A 31 -10.23 4.72 -19.46
N ALA A 32 -10.47 3.69 -18.63
CA ALA A 32 -9.96 2.35 -18.87
C ALA A 32 -8.44 2.30 -19.15
N GLY A 33 -7.69 3.27 -18.58
CA GLY A 33 -6.25 3.34 -18.72
C GLY A 33 -5.52 2.18 -18.04
N PRO A 34 -4.22 2.01 -18.35
CA PRO A 34 -3.41 1.00 -17.73
C PRO A 34 -3.34 1.27 -16.22
N GLY A 35 -3.83 0.34 -15.41
CA GLY A 35 -3.88 0.50 -13.96
C GLY A 35 -5.29 0.71 -13.39
N GLY A 36 -6.29 1.08 -14.21
CA GLY A 36 -7.69 1.07 -13.79
C GLY A 36 -8.01 2.02 -12.63
N HIS A 37 -7.62 3.30 -12.72
CA HIS A 37 -7.87 4.29 -11.66
C HIS A 37 -9.05 5.23 -11.96
N SER A 38 -9.94 4.85 -12.88
CA SER A 38 -11.00 5.76 -13.37
C SER A 38 -12.15 5.99 -12.37
N GLY A 39 -12.35 5.10 -11.41
CA GLY A 39 -13.47 5.15 -10.48
C GLY A 39 -13.33 6.24 -9.42
N PHE A 40 -12.75 5.87 -8.28
CA PHE A 40 -12.72 6.72 -7.07
C PHE A 40 -11.83 7.96 -7.25
N LEU A 41 -10.62 7.81 -7.76
CA LEU A 41 -9.69 8.93 -7.89
C LEU A 41 -10.22 10.00 -8.86
N ARG A 42 -10.90 9.58 -9.94
CA ARG A 42 -11.56 10.53 -10.85
C ARG A 42 -12.69 11.31 -10.16
N LYS A 43 -13.51 10.64 -9.33
CA LYS A 43 -14.56 11.31 -8.55
C LYS A 43 -14.01 12.35 -7.59
N LEU A 44 -12.82 12.12 -7.04
CA LEU A 44 -12.11 13.09 -6.20
C LEU A 44 -11.45 14.22 -7.00
N GLY A 45 -11.45 14.17 -8.34
CA GLY A 45 -10.72 15.14 -9.16
C GLY A 45 -9.21 15.05 -9.00
N ALA A 46 -8.69 13.86 -8.60
CA ALA A 46 -7.27 13.66 -8.45
C ALA A 46 -6.54 13.84 -9.81
N PRO A 47 -5.42 14.58 -9.86
CA PRO A 47 -4.59 14.65 -11.05
C PRO A 47 -3.93 13.29 -11.31
N ASP A 48 -3.39 13.09 -12.52
CA ASP A 48 -2.48 11.97 -12.76
C ASP A 48 -1.20 12.15 -11.95
N TYR A 49 -0.64 11.04 -11.49
CA TYR A 49 0.64 11.00 -10.80
C TYR A 49 1.50 9.82 -11.33
N PRO A 50 2.07 9.98 -12.52
CA PRO A 50 2.96 8.99 -13.13
C PRO A 50 4.36 9.02 -12.50
N PRO A 51 5.25 8.07 -12.83
CA PRO A 51 6.61 8.02 -12.32
C PRO A 51 7.42 9.31 -12.51
N GLU A 52 7.17 10.05 -13.56
CA GLU A 52 7.85 11.30 -13.88
C GLU A 52 7.61 12.39 -12.83
N ASP A 53 6.37 12.47 -12.30
CA ASP A 53 6.02 13.41 -11.23
C ASP A 53 6.66 12.99 -9.92
N TYR A 54 6.67 11.69 -9.60
CA TYR A 54 7.39 11.18 -8.43
C TYR A 54 8.88 11.52 -8.48
N VAL A 55 9.52 11.37 -9.65
CA VAL A 55 10.93 11.76 -9.84
C VAL A 55 11.13 13.25 -9.63
N LYS A 56 10.20 14.08 -10.09
CA LYS A 56 10.24 15.54 -9.91
C LYS A 56 10.07 15.89 -8.42
N ASP A 57 9.09 15.30 -7.74
CA ASP A 57 8.76 15.63 -6.35
C ASP A 57 9.82 15.17 -5.36
N LYS A 58 10.46 14.01 -5.59
CA LYS A 58 11.57 13.58 -4.75
C LYS A 58 12.77 14.54 -4.81
N GLY A 59 12.88 15.37 -5.85
CA GLY A 59 13.92 16.36 -6.00
C GLY A 59 15.34 15.79 -5.79
N SER A 60 16.10 16.38 -4.87
CA SER A 60 17.47 15.97 -4.54
C SER A 60 17.56 14.75 -3.59
N LEU A 61 16.44 14.16 -3.16
CA LEU A 61 16.47 13.00 -2.29
C LEU A 61 17.04 11.77 -3.02
N ASN A 62 18.03 11.11 -2.42
CA ASN A 62 18.62 9.91 -2.97
C ASN A 62 17.77 8.66 -2.63
N ILE A 63 16.60 8.55 -3.24
CA ILE A 63 15.73 7.39 -3.10
C ILE A 63 16.31 6.26 -3.96
N VAL A 64 16.83 5.23 -3.29
CA VAL A 64 17.48 4.09 -3.93
C VAL A 64 16.55 2.92 -4.16
N LYS A 65 15.50 2.80 -3.34
CA LYS A 65 14.44 1.80 -3.45
C LYS A 65 13.12 2.41 -3.04
N SER A 66 12.02 1.91 -3.60
CA SER A 66 10.68 2.29 -3.19
C SER A 66 9.71 1.11 -3.27
N VAL A 67 8.59 1.23 -2.56
CA VAL A 67 7.47 0.30 -2.60
C VAL A 67 6.28 1.02 -3.19
N HIS A 68 5.78 0.53 -4.33
CA HIS A 68 4.49 0.96 -4.83
C HIS A 68 3.38 0.26 -4.03
N VAL A 69 2.48 1.03 -3.46
CA VAL A 69 1.26 0.54 -2.81
C VAL A 69 0.08 0.88 -3.70
N GLU A 70 -0.89 -0.02 -3.82
CA GLU A 70 -2.08 0.17 -4.63
C GLU A 70 -2.71 1.56 -4.43
N ALA A 71 -3.17 2.18 -5.51
CA ALA A 71 -3.73 3.55 -5.50
C ALA A 71 -5.25 3.56 -5.68
N LEU A 72 -5.97 2.69 -5.00
CA LEU A 72 -7.43 2.54 -5.12
C LEU A 72 -7.89 2.21 -6.55
N PRO A 73 -7.20 1.30 -7.26
CA PRO A 73 -7.56 0.96 -8.62
C PRO A 73 -8.93 0.28 -8.69
N ASP A 74 -9.56 0.34 -9.86
CA ASP A 74 -10.75 -0.45 -10.17
C ASP A 74 -10.38 -1.93 -10.28
N ASP A 75 -9.21 -2.24 -10.88
CA ASP A 75 -8.63 -3.58 -10.97
C ASP A 75 -7.19 -3.60 -10.44
N GLY A 76 -6.99 -4.24 -9.27
CA GLY A 76 -5.67 -4.32 -8.63
C GLY A 76 -4.66 -5.21 -9.38
N VAL A 77 -5.13 -6.18 -10.18
CA VAL A 77 -4.25 -7.02 -10.99
C VAL A 77 -3.73 -6.21 -12.18
N ALA A 78 -4.60 -5.44 -12.82
CA ALA A 78 -4.23 -4.57 -13.93
C ALA A 78 -3.25 -3.47 -13.48
N GLU A 79 -3.47 -2.86 -12.31
CA GLU A 79 -2.54 -1.89 -11.73
C GLU A 79 -1.16 -2.49 -11.49
N ALA A 80 -1.09 -3.65 -10.82
CA ALA A 80 0.18 -4.31 -10.55
C ALA A 80 0.94 -4.67 -11.84
N ALA A 81 0.23 -5.14 -12.87
CA ALA A 81 0.81 -5.42 -14.18
C ALA A 81 1.34 -4.14 -14.86
N TRP A 82 0.59 -3.06 -14.77
CA TRP A 82 1.02 -1.76 -15.29
C TRP A 82 2.28 -1.25 -14.59
N VAL A 83 2.32 -1.24 -13.26
CA VAL A 83 3.51 -0.82 -12.50
C VAL A 83 4.72 -1.69 -12.83
N ALA A 84 4.53 -3.02 -12.91
CA ALA A 84 5.59 -3.93 -13.32
C ALA A 84 6.12 -3.60 -14.73
N SER A 85 5.25 -3.20 -15.66
CA SER A 85 5.64 -2.78 -17.00
C SER A 85 6.47 -1.49 -16.99
N LEU A 86 6.13 -0.53 -16.11
CA LEU A 86 6.91 0.70 -15.92
C LEU A 86 8.32 0.40 -15.40
N VAL A 87 8.44 -0.54 -14.46
CA VAL A 87 9.75 -0.99 -13.95
C VAL A 87 10.56 -1.65 -15.07
N LYS A 88 9.94 -2.56 -15.83
CA LYS A 88 10.59 -3.24 -16.96
C LYS A 88 11.06 -2.26 -18.04
N ALA A 89 10.28 -1.21 -18.28
CA ALA A 89 10.61 -0.15 -19.23
C ALA A 89 11.66 0.86 -18.70
N GLY A 90 12.15 0.71 -17.46
CA GLY A 90 13.10 1.64 -16.84
C GLY A 90 12.49 2.97 -16.39
N LYS A 91 11.16 3.13 -16.47
CA LYS A 91 10.46 4.36 -16.07
C LYS A 91 10.30 4.50 -14.55
N ALA A 92 10.30 3.39 -13.82
CA ALA A 92 10.18 3.36 -12.35
C ALA A 92 11.32 2.55 -11.70
N PRO A 93 12.59 2.92 -11.87
CA PRO A 93 13.76 2.08 -11.53
C PRO A 93 13.93 1.86 -10.02
N THR A 94 13.36 2.73 -9.19
CA THR A 94 13.44 2.62 -7.73
C THR A 94 12.45 1.60 -7.16
N VAL A 95 11.36 1.29 -7.85
CA VAL A 95 10.35 0.33 -7.38
C VAL A 95 10.96 -1.05 -7.29
N LYS A 96 10.96 -1.63 -6.09
CA LYS A 96 11.51 -2.95 -5.76
C LYS A 96 10.47 -3.88 -5.14
N ALA A 97 9.29 -3.36 -4.82
CA ALA A 97 8.14 -4.15 -4.38
C ALA A 97 6.84 -3.47 -4.79
N ILE A 98 5.80 -4.30 -4.95
CA ILE A 98 4.43 -3.89 -5.24
C ILE A 98 3.53 -4.51 -4.17
N VAL A 99 2.71 -3.69 -3.54
CA VAL A 99 1.58 -4.08 -2.70
C VAL A 99 0.32 -3.84 -3.52
N GLY A 100 -0.29 -4.91 -4.02
CA GLY A 100 -1.45 -4.83 -4.89
C GLY A 100 -2.77 -4.86 -4.12
N LYS A 101 -3.89 -4.62 -4.82
CA LYS A 101 -5.23 -4.63 -4.24
C LYS A 101 -5.93 -5.95 -4.53
N VAL A 102 -6.43 -6.61 -3.47
CA VAL A 102 -7.38 -7.73 -3.57
C VAL A 102 -8.37 -7.66 -2.42
N ASP A 103 -9.67 -7.70 -2.73
CA ASP A 103 -10.70 -7.95 -1.73
C ASP A 103 -10.62 -9.42 -1.28
N LEU A 104 -10.12 -9.64 -0.06
CA LEU A 104 -9.92 -10.98 0.48
C LEU A 104 -11.22 -11.66 0.90
N ALA A 105 -12.32 -10.92 1.06
CA ALA A 105 -13.65 -11.49 1.33
C ALA A 105 -14.39 -11.88 0.04
N ALA A 106 -13.91 -11.46 -1.11
CA ALA A 106 -14.57 -11.78 -2.38
C ALA A 106 -14.54 -13.30 -2.66
N PRO A 107 -15.60 -13.84 -3.30
CA PRO A 107 -15.63 -15.27 -3.67
C PRO A 107 -14.49 -15.70 -4.58
N ASP A 108 -13.98 -14.78 -5.40
CA ASP A 108 -12.89 -14.98 -6.36
C ASP A 108 -11.51 -14.55 -5.83
N ALA A 109 -11.38 -14.29 -4.52
CA ALA A 109 -10.13 -13.84 -3.88
C ALA A 109 -8.93 -14.74 -4.21
N ALA A 110 -9.11 -16.07 -4.21
CA ALA A 110 -8.05 -17.01 -4.54
C ALA A 110 -7.54 -16.84 -5.96
N GLN A 111 -8.44 -16.69 -6.93
CA GLN A 111 -8.11 -16.50 -8.34
C GLN A 111 -7.41 -15.15 -8.57
N LYS A 112 -7.90 -14.09 -7.91
CA LYS A 112 -7.28 -12.76 -7.97
C LYS A 112 -5.89 -12.73 -7.35
N LEU A 113 -5.67 -13.42 -6.23
CA LEU A 113 -4.34 -13.55 -5.63
C LEU A 113 -3.37 -14.30 -6.56
N GLU A 114 -3.82 -15.38 -7.18
CA GLU A 114 -3.00 -16.11 -8.17
C GLU A 114 -2.70 -15.25 -9.40
N ALA A 115 -3.66 -14.50 -9.90
CA ALA A 115 -3.46 -13.58 -11.01
C ALA A 115 -2.47 -12.46 -10.62
N LEU A 116 -2.63 -11.90 -9.43
CA LEU A 116 -1.78 -10.83 -8.92
C LEU A 116 -0.31 -11.28 -8.84
N VAL A 117 -0.01 -12.41 -8.22
CA VAL A 117 1.37 -12.90 -8.08
C VAL A 117 2.01 -13.27 -9.42
N LYS A 118 1.21 -13.64 -10.42
CA LYS A 118 1.68 -13.93 -11.78
C LYS A 118 2.09 -12.68 -12.56
N THR A 119 1.67 -11.49 -12.14
CA THR A 119 2.02 -10.24 -12.85
C THR A 119 3.50 -9.92 -12.77
N SER A 120 4.13 -10.17 -11.61
CA SER A 120 5.54 -9.86 -11.38
C SER A 120 6.06 -10.44 -10.07
N ASP A 121 7.33 -10.81 -10.06
CA ASP A 121 8.06 -11.15 -8.83
C ASP A 121 8.21 -9.96 -7.87
N LEU A 122 7.89 -8.75 -8.31
CA LEU A 122 7.86 -7.56 -7.45
C LEU A 122 6.66 -7.53 -6.52
N VAL A 123 5.61 -8.31 -6.77
CA VAL A 123 4.46 -8.41 -5.86
C VAL A 123 4.88 -9.08 -4.56
N LYS A 124 4.79 -8.34 -3.46
CA LYS A 124 5.22 -8.78 -2.12
C LYS A 124 4.13 -8.68 -1.06
N GLY A 125 3.05 -8.00 -1.35
CA GLY A 125 1.97 -7.81 -0.41
C GLY A 125 0.65 -7.44 -1.06
N VAL A 126 -0.35 -7.37 -0.22
CA VAL A 126 -1.71 -6.94 -0.55
C VAL A 126 -2.17 -5.89 0.44
N ARG A 127 -2.85 -4.87 -0.05
CA ARG A 127 -3.66 -3.96 0.75
C ARG A 127 -5.10 -3.99 0.26
N TYR A 128 -6.02 -4.00 1.20
CA TYR A 128 -7.42 -3.68 0.98
C TYR A 128 -7.88 -2.89 2.19
N ILE A 129 -8.39 -1.69 1.96
CA ILE A 129 -8.81 -0.81 3.05
C ILE A 129 -10.07 -1.39 3.67
N ILE A 130 -10.02 -1.70 4.97
CA ILE A 130 -11.09 -2.35 5.72
C ILE A 130 -11.63 -1.48 6.85
N ASP A 131 -11.38 -0.17 6.77
CA ASP A 131 -11.83 0.79 7.77
C ASP A 131 -13.33 0.66 8.04
N TYR A 132 -13.68 0.48 9.31
CA TYR A 132 -15.04 0.46 9.80
C TYR A 132 -15.09 0.89 11.27
N ASP A 133 -15.82 1.94 11.55
CA ASP A 133 -15.99 2.48 12.92
C ASP A 133 -17.47 2.49 13.37
N GLY A 134 -18.23 1.54 12.90
CA GLY A 134 -19.66 1.39 13.23
C GLY A 134 -20.58 1.94 12.15
N PRO A 135 -21.90 1.93 12.41
CA PRO A 135 -22.85 2.48 11.47
C PRO A 135 -22.55 3.98 11.30
N PHE A 136 -22.14 4.37 10.10
CA PHE A 136 -21.79 5.74 9.79
C PHE A 136 -23.02 6.63 9.94
N GLY A 137 -23.07 7.38 11.05
CA GLY A 137 -23.95 8.53 11.19
C GLY A 137 -23.22 9.80 10.76
N GLU A 138 -23.94 10.88 10.56
CA GLU A 138 -23.39 12.18 10.13
C GLU A 138 -22.28 12.71 11.07
N ASP A 139 -22.20 12.23 12.30
CA ASP A 139 -21.27 12.69 13.35
C ASP A 139 -20.04 11.77 13.53
N ASN A 140 -19.80 10.82 12.67
CA ASN A 140 -18.90 9.69 12.96
C ASN A 140 -17.41 9.94 12.64
N GLY A 141 -17.04 11.11 12.18
CA GLY A 141 -15.62 11.49 11.98
C GLY A 141 -14.82 10.59 11.01
N THR A 142 -15.37 9.45 10.64
CA THR A 142 -14.77 8.54 9.66
C THR A 142 -15.05 9.09 8.26
N HIS A 143 -14.03 9.20 7.47
CA HIS A 143 -14.16 9.66 6.10
C HIS A 143 -15.03 8.65 5.32
N PRO A 144 -16.30 9.00 4.96
CA PRO A 144 -17.23 8.03 4.34
C PRO A 144 -16.69 7.43 3.04
N GLU A 145 -15.77 8.16 2.41
CA GLU A 145 -15.15 7.79 1.14
C GLU A 145 -13.96 6.84 1.32
N VAL A 146 -13.38 6.75 2.51
CA VAL A 146 -12.33 5.79 2.86
C VAL A 146 -12.95 4.49 3.37
N SER A 147 -14.02 4.58 4.13
CA SER A 147 -14.86 3.44 4.54
C SER A 147 -15.80 2.97 3.43
N ARG A 148 -15.26 2.76 2.26
CA ARG A 148 -15.99 2.54 0.99
C ARG A 148 -16.99 1.40 1.00
N HIS A 149 -16.88 0.50 1.98
CA HIS A 149 -17.60 -0.76 1.92
C HIS A 149 -18.78 -0.82 2.89
N GLY A 150 -18.84 0.07 3.90
CA GLY A 150 -19.88 0.04 4.93
C GLY A 150 -19.95 -1.28 5.70
N LYS A 151 -18.83 -2.03 5.75
CA LYS A 151 -18.74 -3.41 6.23
C LYS A 151 -17.60 -3.57 7.22
N ASP A 152 -17.85 -4.29 8.30
CA ASP A 152 -16.80 -4.72 9.23
C ASP A 152 -16.24 -6.09 8.82
N TYR A 153 -15.18 -6.10 8.05
CA TYR A 153 -14.49 -7.31 7.59
C TYR A 153 -13.85 -8.13 8.71
N LEU A 154 -13.78 -7.60 9.92
CA LEU A 154 -13.15 -8.29 11.05
C LEU A 154 -14.15 -8.85 12.06
N ARG A 155 -15.38 -8.28 12.14
CA ARG A 155 -16.40 -8.64 13.14
C ARG A 155 -17.79 -8.83 12.52
N GLY A 156 -17.98 -8.38 11.28
CA GLY A 156 -19.26 -8.45 10.57
C GLY A 156 -19.52 -9.81 9.90
N PRO A 157 -20.58 -9.89 9.09
CA PRO A 157 -20.93 -11.09 8.34
C PRO A 157 -19.82 -11.57 7.39
N GLU A 158 -19.01 -10.66 6.88
CA GLU A 158 -17.91 -10.95 5.95
C GLU A 158 -16.64 -11.46 6.65
N ALA A 159 -16.58 -11.48 7.98
CA ALA A 159 -15.37 -11.81 8.72
C ALA A 159 -14.81 -13.21 8.40
N SER A 160 -15.69 -14.21 8.25
CA SER A 160 -15.28 -15.57 7.89
C SER A 160 -14.70 -15.66 6.46
N ASP A 161 -15.30 -14.95 5.52
CA ASP A 161 -14.82 -14.91 4.15
C ASP A 161 -13.49 -14.16 4.04
N PHE A 162 -13.37 -13.05 4.76
CA PHE A 162 -12.13 -12.30 4.86
C PHE A 162 -11.00 -13.13 5.48
N GLU A 163 -11.26 -13.84 6.59
CA GLU A 163 -10.28 -14.72 7.24
C GLU A 163 -9.83 -15.84 6.30
N ARG A 164 -10.78 -16.45 5.56
CA ARG A 164 -10.45 -17.47 4.54
C ARG A 164 -9.49 -16.93 3.47
N GLY A 165 -9.80 -15.76 2.90
CA GLY A 165 -8.92 -15.12 1.91
C GLY A 165 -7.60 -14.67 2.50
N PHE A 166 -7.62 -14.15 3.74
CA PHE A 166 -6.42 -13.73 4.46
C PHE A 166 -5.43 -14.89 4.69
N ALA A 167 -5.93 -16.08 5.01
CA ALA A 167 -5.11 -17.27 5.17
C ALA A 167 -4.34 -17.66 3.88
N LEU A 168 -4.87 -17.32 2.71
CA LEU A 168 -4.20 -17.59 1.42
C LEU A 168 -2.92 -16.76 1.23
N LEU A 169 -2.79 -15.62 1.89
CA LEU A 169 -1.59 -14.78 1.79
C LEU A 169 -0.33 -15.55 2.19
N LYS A 170 -0.43 -16.41 3.20
CA LYS A 170 0.68 -17.27 3.65
C LYS A 170 1.10 -18.25 2.56
N LYS A 171 0.16 -18.85 1.83
CA LYS A 171 0.45 -19.76 0.70
C LYS A 171 1.27 -19.07 -0.38
N HIS A 172 0.97 -17.79 -0.66
CA HIS A 172 1.64 -17.01 -1.68
C HIS A 172 2.86 -16.23 -1.17
N GLY A 173 3.17 -16.31 0.13
CA GLY A 173 4.28 -15.57 0.74
C GLY A 173 4.10 -14.05 0.72
N LEU A 174 2.84 -13.59 0.75
CA LEU A 174 2.48 -12.17 0.71
C LEU A 174 2.32 -11.60 2.11
N SER A 175 2.71 -10.32 2.28
CA SER A 175 2.35 -9.49 3.43
C SER A 175 0.94 -8.90 3.27
N TYR A 176 0.39 -8.41 4.36
CA TYR A 176 -0.81 -7.58 4.34
C TYR A 176 -0.52 -6.21 4.95
N ASP A 177 -0.79 -5.15 4.20
CA ASP A 177 -0.72 -3.78 4.68
C ASP A 177 -2.08 -3.44 5.29
N LEU A 178 -2.14 -3.50 6.63
CA LEU A 178 -3.38 -3.28 7.37
C LEU A 178 -3.71 -1.78 7.40
N GLN A 179 -4.87 -1.44 6.86
CA GLN A 179 -5.52 -0.14 7.05
C GLN A 179 -6.92 -0.38 7.59
N CYS A 180 -7.11 -0.04 8.86
CA CYS A 180 -8.37 -0.23 9.60
C CYS A 180 -8.58 0.89 10.62
N ALA A 181 -9.81 1.07 11.09
CA ALA A 181 -10.11 2.01 12.16
C ALA A 181 -9.49 1.55 13.50
N PRO A 182 -9.12 2.48 14.40
CA PRO A 182 -8.52 2.13 15.71
C PRO A 182 -9.35 1.13 16.51
N ALA A 183 -10.69 1.23 16.49
CA ALA A 183 -11.61 0.31 17.16
C ALA A 183 -11.54 -1.13 16.63
N GLN A 184 -11.01 -1.35 15.44
CA GLN A 184 -10.85 -2.67 14.82
C GLN A 184 -9.51 -3.34 15.20
N LEU A 185 -8.53 -2.63 15.75
CA LEU A 185 -7.19 -3.16 16.03
C LEU A 185 -7.17 -4.43 16.89
N PRO A 186 -8.00 -4.59 17.94
CA PRO A 186 -8.04 -5.84 18.70
C PRO A 186 -8.47 -7.04 17.85
N ALA A 187 -9.47 -6.86 16.99
CA ALA A 187 -9.95 -7.92 16.10
C ALA A 187 -8.91 -8.24 15.02
N ALA A 188 -8.24 -7.23 14.48
CA ALA A 188 -7.14 -7.41 13.53
C ALA A 188 -5.98 -8.20 14.16
N ALA A 189 -5.57 -7.85 15.37
CA ALA A 189 -4.53 -8.58 16.09
C ALA A 189 -4.90 -10.05 16.33
N ALA A 190 -6.17 -10.33 16.69
CA ALA A 190 -6.66 -11.68 16.86
C ALA A 190 -6.64 -12.48 15.53
N LEU A 191 -7.03 -11.86 14.40
CA LEU A 191 -6.95 -12.48 13.08
C LEU A 191 -5.50 -12.84 12.72
N LEU A 192 -4.59 -11.88 12.90
CA LEU A 192 -3.17 -12.08 12.62
C LEU A 192 -2.58 -13.24 13.43
N ALA A 193 -2.95 -13.35 14.71
CA ALA A 193 -2.52 -14.44 15.58
C ALA A 193 -3.02 -15.81 15.09
N ARG A 194 -4.27 -15.89 14.62
CA ARG A 194 -4.84 -17.15 14.09
C ARG A 194 -4.20 -17.56 12.76
N CYS A 195 -4.02 -16.63 11.85
CA CYS A 195 -3.52 -16.93 10.50
C CYS A 195 -1.99 -17.05 10.40
N GLY A 196 -1.25 -16.66 11.43
CA GLY A 196 0.21 -16.76 11.46
C GLY A 196 0.93 -15.89 10.42
N VAL A 197 0.30 -14.79 9.98
CA VAL A 197 0.83 -13.89 8.93
C VAL A 197 1.88 -12.90 9.50
N LEU A 198 1.93 -12.70 10.82
CA LEU A 198 2.88 -11.80 11.50
C LEU A 198 4.38 -12.11 11.27
N GLN A 199 4.73 -13.23 10.66
CA GLN A 199 6.14 -13.53 10.36
C GLN A 199 6.70 -12.76 9.15
N SER A 200 5.88 -12.02 8.40
CA SER A 200 6.33 -11.28 7.23
C SER A 200 7.25 -10.10 7.57
N SER A 201 7.04 -9.45 8.73
CA SER A 201 7.91 -8.35 9.19
C SER A 201 9.37 -8.77 9.43
N ARG A 202 9.61 -10.07 9.77
CA ARG A 202 10.98 -10.61 9.91
C ARG A 202 11.64 -10.93 8.57
N ARG A 203 10.85 -11.25 7.55
CA ARG A 203 11.37 -11.57 6.21
C ARG A 203 11.82 -10.30 5.48
N TRP A 204 11.07 -9.21 5.65
CA TRP A 204 11.48 -7.89 5.17
C TRP A 204 12.80 -7.44 5.82
N ARG A 205 12.95 -7.64 7.13
CA ARG A 205 14.17 -7.28 7.85
C ARG A 205 15.39 -8.05 7.36
N ARG A 206 15.29 -9.36 7.06
CA ARG A 206 16.45 -10.15 6.62
C ARG A 206 16.91 -9.81 5.19
N GLY A 207 16.02 -9.71 4.25
CA GLY A 207 16.39 -9.38 2.86
C GLY A 207 16.87 -7.95 2.66
N TRP A 208 16.64 -7.06 3.63
CA TRP A 208 17.03 -5.64 3.57
C TRP A 208 18.23 -5.32 4.48
N ALA A 209 18.43 -6.06 5.56
CA ALA A 209 19.55 -5.87 6.48
C ALA A 209 20.89 -6.34 5.90
N GLU A 210 20.88 -7.33 5.02
CA GLU A 210 22.11 -7.84 4.39
C GLU A 210 22.70 -6.92 3.31
N SER A 211 22.00 -5.86 2.93
CA SER A 211 22.46 -4.90 1.90
C SER A 211 22.64 -3.46 2.37
N SER A 212 22.51 -3.16 3.67
CA SER A 212 22.62 -1.76 4.13
C SER A 212 23.11 -1.63 5.57
N GLU A 213 24.34 -1.23 5.72
CA GLU A 213 24.74 -0.44 6.86
C GLU A 213 23.94 0.87 6.84
N HIS A 214 23.11 1.12 7.86
CA HIS A 214 22.32 2.34 8.12
C HIS A 214 21.09 2.61 7.24
N ALA A 215 20.01 1.86 7.44
CA ALA A 215 18.67 2.28 7.02
C ALA A 215 17.91 2.90 8.20
N VAL A 216 17.55 4.18 8.07
CA VAL A 216 16.61 4.84 8.99
C VAL A 216 15.20 4.50 8.53
N ALA A 217 14.49 3.68 9.30
CA ALA A 217 13.06 3.47 9.10
C ALA A 217 12.29 4.67 9.67
N ALA A 218 11.60 5.42 8.83
CA ALA A 218 10.65 6.42 9.29
C ALA A 218 9.38 5.69 9.77
N THR A 219 9.21 5.55 11.08
CA THR A 219 7.94 5.17 11.69
C THR A 219 7.12 6.44 11.87
N TYR A 220 5.98 6.54 11.19
CA TYR A 220 4.99 7.54 11.55
C TYR A 220 4.36 7.10 12.89
N GLY A 221 4.67 7.85 13.94
CA GLY A 221 3.98 7.78 15.21
C GLY A 221 2.57 8.38 15.07
N ALA A 222 1.66 7.85 15.87
CA ALA A 222 0.26 8.23 16.00
C ALA A 222 0.08 9.71 16.35
#